data_603cec9ca810005b9813632b2888398d
#
_entry.id   603cec9ca810005b9813632b2888398d
#
_cell.length_a   1.000
_cell.length_b   1.000
_cell.length_c   1.000
_cell.angle_alpha   90.00
_cell.angle_beta   90.00
_cell.angle_gamma   90.00
#
_symmetry.space_group_name_H-M   'P 1'
#
loop_
_entity.id
_entity.type
_entity.pdbx_description
1 polymer ?
#
loop_
_entity_poly.entity_id
_entity_poly.type
_entity_poly.pdbx_seq_one_letter_code
_entity_poly.pdbx_strand_id
1 'polypeptide(L)'
;MRMKKLMYRLSGLIVVGCVAANGIWAQTGPVIAGVYTCVDAKGRKLTSDRPIPECLDREQKVLNPSGTVMTKVGPTLTAQEKAQIEQKERREAEDKSRQAEEKRRDRALLARYPTKAIHDQERQEALSQIAVVIKAATNRTDELIRQRKLLDDEMEFYKKDPTKAPAYLRRQVEENAQSQVVQKRFITEQESEIRRLNVRFDDELGRLHQLWTMISK
;
A
#
# COMPACT_ATOMS: atom_id res chain seq x y z
N MET A 1 -18.82 -16.13 -37.94
CA MET A 1 -19.99 -16.98 -37.64
C MET A 1 -20.75 -16.41 -36.43
N ARG A 2 -21.94 -15.92 -36.75
CA ARG A 2 -23.13 -15.58 -35.92
C ARG A 2 -22.97 -14.80 -34.61
N MET A 3 -23.33 -13.52 -34.80
CA MET A 3 -24.01 -12.62 -33.86
C MET A 3 -25.14 -13.30 -33.06
N LYS A 4 -25.31 -12.92 -31.79
CA LYS A 4 -26.64 -12.83 -31.18
C LYS A 4 -26.76 -11.52 -30.40
N LYS A 5 -27.52 -10.61 -31.01
CA LYS A 5 -28.18 -9.47 -30.36
C LYS A 5 -29.24 -10.03 -29.42
N LEU A 6 -29.35 -9.48 -28.23
CA LEU A 6 -30.59 -9.56 -27.47
C LEU A 6 -30.95 -8.18 -26.95
N MET A 7 -31.95 -7.61 -27.62
CA MET A 7 -32.74 -6.47 -27.16
C MET A 7 -33.65 -6.91 -26.03
N TYR A 8 -33.73 -6.15 -24.94
CA TYR A 8 -34.90 -6.16 -24.08
C TYR A 8 -35.41 -4.76 -23.83
N ARG A 9 -36.70 -4.68 -23.99
CA ARG A 9 -37.65 -3.59 -24.17
C ARG A 9 -37.88 -2.74 -22.94
N LEU A 10 -38.22 -1.50 -23.23
CA LEU A 10 -38.96 -0.55 -22.37
C LEU A 10 -40.16 -1.18 -21.68
N SER A 11 -40.40 -0.83 -20.42
CA SER A 11 -41.76 -0.54 -19.91
C SER A 11 -41.71 0.05 -18.51
N GLY A 12 -42.46 1.14 -18.32
CA GLY A 12 -43.23 1.37 -17.11
C GLY A 12 -42.71 2.45 -16.16
N LEU A 13 -43.05 3.69 -16.48
CA LEU A 13 -43.13 4.81 -15.55
C LEU A 13 -44.22 4.51 -14.50
N ILE A 14 -43.87 4.37 -13.22
CA ILE A 14 -44.79 4.58 -12.10
C ILE A 14 -44.17 5.61 -11.18
N VAL A 15 -44.65 6.83 -11.25
CA VAL A 15 -44.42 7.89 -10.27
C VAL A 15 -45.35 7.64 -9.09
N VAL A 16 -44.79 7.10 -8.01
CA VAL A 16 -45.45 7.09 -6.70
C VAL A 16 -44.83 8.20 -5.87
N GLY A 17 -45.58 9.27 -5.69
CA GLY A 17 -45.25 10.36 -4.80
C GLY A 17 -45.26 9.89 -3.35
N CYS A 18 -44.09 9.74 -2.74
CA CYS A 18 -43.96 9.62 -1.29
C CYS A 18 -43.77 11.00 -0.68
N VAL A 19 -44.80 11.45 0.01
CA VAL A 19 -44.77 12.59 0.92
C VAL A 19 -43.76 12.28 2.01
N ALA A 20 -42.62 12.97 2.01
CA ALA A 20 -41.62 12.88 3.05
C ALA A 20 -42.13 13.60 4.30
N ALA A 21 -42.68 12.84 5.24
CA ALA A 21 -42.86 13.30 6.62
C ALA A 21 -41.47 13.42 7.25
N ASN A 22 -40.97 14.63 7.40
CA ASN A 22 -39.77 14.94 8.19
C ASN A 22 -40.08 14.67 9.67
N GLY A 23 -39.96 13.42 10.08
CA GLY A 23 -39.89 13.06 11.49
C GLY A 23 -38.56 13.53 12.07
N ILE A 24 -38.58 14.58 12.89
CA ILE A 24 -37.48 14.96 13.75
C ILE A 24 -37.30 13.81 14.75
N TRP A 25 -36.36 12.89 14.44
CA TRP A 25 -35.92 11.87 15.39
C TRP A 25 -35.03 12.58 16.40
N ALA A 26 -35.61 13.03 17.53
CA ALA A 26 -34.86 13.37 18.71
C ALA A 26 -34.11 12.09 19.11
N GLN A 27 -32.77 12.08 18.92
CA GLN A 27 -31.90 11.02 19.43
C GLN A 27 -31.89 11.14 20.95
N THR A 28 -32.87 10.55 21.62
CA THR A 28 -32.78 10.27 23.05
C THR A 28 -31.74 9.16 23.20
N GLY A 29 -30.54 9.49 23.64
CA GLY A 29 -29.55 8.51 24.06
C GLY A 29 -30.17 7.54 25.07
N PRO A 30 -29.59 6.33 25.26
CA PRO A 30 -30.15 5.32 26.13
C PRO A 30 -30.32 5.91 27.56
N VAL A 31 -31.57 6.07 27.99
CA VAL A 31 -31.88 6.49 29.36
C VAL A 31 -31.62 5.27 30.21
N ILE A 32 -30.49 5.23 30.88
CA ILE A 32 -30.22 4.17 31.88
C ILE A 32 -31.16 4.41 33.05
N ALA A 33 -32.13 3.53 33.22
CA ALA A 33 -33.05 3.60 34.34
C ALA A 33 -32.27 3.38 35.64
N GLY A 34 -32.07 4.44 36.40
CA GLY A 34 -31.32 4.43 37.66
C GLY A 34 -31.30 5.80 38.32
N VAL A 35 -30.86 5.85 39.54
CA VAL A 35 -30.74 7.09 40.32
C VAL A 35 -29.34 7.65 40.09
N TYR A 36 -29.26 8.83 39.50
CA TYR A 36 -28.00 9.56 39.29
C TYR A 36 -27.61 10.25 40.62
N THR A 37 -26.32 10.16 40.98
CA THR A 37 -25.79 10.83 42.15
C THR A 37 -24.39 11.42 41.83
N CYS A 38 -24.13 12.60 42.30
CA CYS A 38 -22.84 13.28 42.20
C CYS A 38 -22.61 14.22 43.40
N VAL A 39 -21.40 14.77 43.50
CA VAL A 39 -21.06 15.83 44.46
C VAL A 39 -20.82 17.11 43.66
N ASP A 40 -21.57 18.17 43.95
CA ASP A 40 -21.43 19.47 43.31
C ASP A 40 -20.11 20.17 43.66
N ALA A 41 -19.84 21.33 43.04
CA ALA A 41 -18.67 22.15 43.32
C ALA A 41 -18.60 22.70 44.78
N LYS A 42 -19.74 22.67 45.50
CA LYS A 42 -19.85 23.13 46.89
C LYS A 42 -19.79 21.97 47.90
N GLY A 43 -19.49 20.75 47.41
CA GLY A 43 -19.41 19.55 48.26
C GLY A 43 -20.77 18.92 48.63
N ARG A 44 -21.89 19.36 48.03
CA ARG A 44 -23.22 18.81 48.32
C ARG A 44 -23.47 17.60 47.43
N LYS A 45 -24.01 16.53 48.01
CA LYS A 45 -24.45 15.36 47.27
C LYS A 45 -25.81 15.61 46.65
N LEU A 46 -25.89 15.57 45.32
CA LEU A 46 -27.11 15.69 44.56
C LEU A 46 -27.54 14.33 44.10
N THR A 47 -28.88 14.13 43.98
CA THR A 47 -29.47 12.88 43.51
C THR A 47 -30.68 13.19 42.63
N SER A 48 -30.81 12.49 41.49
CA SER A 48 -31.90 12.72 40.54
C SER A 48 -32.18 11.41 39.78
N ASP A 49 -33.38 11.33 39.18
CA ASP A 49 -33.81 10.25 38.27
C ASP A 49 -33.26 10.38 36.86
N ARG A 50 -32.55 11.50 36.60
CA ARG A 50 -31.93 11.83 35.30
C ARG A 50 -30.55 12.42 35.50
N PRO A 51 -29.71 12.53 34.46
CA PRO A 51 -28.42 13.18 34.55
C PRO A 51 -28.54 14.57 35.17
N ILE A 52 -27.68 14.86 36.16
CA ILE A 52 -27.70 16.09 36.97
C ILE A 52 -26.95 17.17 36.20
N PRO A 53 -27.60 18.28 35.78
CA PRO A 53 -26.97 19.33 34.99
C PRO A 53 -25.79 20.01 35.72
N GLU A 54 -25.86 20.15 37.03
CA GLU A 54 -24.85 20.79 37.89
C GLU A 54 -23.57 19.94 38.00
N CYS A 55 -23.59 18.69 37.54
CA CYS A 55 -22.47 17.75 37.55
C CYS A 55 -22.07 17.27 36.17
N LEU A 56 -22.38 17.98 35.09
CA LEU A 56 -21.99 17.62 33.74
C LEU A 56 -20.48 17.68 33.49
N ASP A 57 -19.77 18.44 34.32
CA ASP A 57 -18.32 18.63 34.30
C ASP A 57 -17.53 17.54 35.08
N ARG A 58 -18.23 16.59 35.73
CA ARG A 58 -17.63 15.59 36.60
C ARG A 58 -18.32 14.23 36.48
N GLU A 59 -17.74 13.19 37.12
CA GLU A 59 -18.29 11.85 37.17
C GLU A 59 -19.59 11.81 37.95
N GLN A 60 -20.66 11.30 37.36
CA GLN A 60 -21.92 10.95 38.00
C GLN A 60 -22.02 9.43 38.14
N LYS A 61 -22.48 8.97 39.31
CA LYS A 61 -22.74 7.55 39.57
C LYS A 61 -24.21 7.25 39.36
N VAL A 62 -24.50 6.18 38.61
CA VAL A 62 -25.85 5.68 38.47
C VAL A 62 -26.02 4.53 39.45
N LEU A 63 -26.98 4.66 40.32
CA LEU A 63 -27.29 3.67 41.34
C LEU A 63 -28.49 2.82 40.90
N ASN A 64 -28.47 1.53 41.22
CA ASN A 64 -29.65 0.65 41.09
C ASN A 64 -30.60 0.88 42.28
N PRO A 65 -31.80 0.28 42.28
CA PRO A 65 -32.77 0.41 43.39
C PRO A 65 -32.24 -0.02 44.74
N SER A 66 -31.21 -0.88 44.80
CA SER A 66 -30.56 -1.31 46.05
C SER A 66 -29.53 -0.32 46.58
N GLY A 67 -29.27 0.82 45.85
CA GLY A 67 -28.31 1.83 46.24
C GLY A 67 -26.86 1.51 45.87
N THR A 68 -26.60 0.40 45.20
CA THR A 68 -25.26 0.06 44.71
C THR A 68 -24.98 0.74 43.37
N VAL A 69 -23.70 1.05 43.09
CA VAL A 69 -23.29 1.69 41.83
C VAL A 69 -23.43 0.70 40.68
N MET A 70 -24.35 0.97 39.80
CA MET A 70 -24.55 0.19 38.58
C MET A 70 -23.55 0.60 37.48
N THR A 71 -23.37 1.90 37.26
CA THR A 71 -22.44 2.41 36.29
C THR A 71 -21.96 3.85 36.66
N LYS A 72 -20.93 4.33 35.98
CA LYS A 72 -20.43 5.67 36.11
C LYS A 72 -20.57 6.40 34.78
N VAL A 73 -21.12 7.59 34.82
CA VAL A 73 -21.22 8.49 33.66
C VAL A 73 -20.14 9.55 33.81
N GLY A 74 -19.18 9.55 32.90
CA GLY A 74 -18.11 10.51 32.88
C GLY A 74 -18.57 11.93 32.57
N PRO A 75 -17.72 12.95 32.75
CA PRO A 75 -18.05 14.33 32.41
C PRO A 75 -18.43 14.49 30.95
N THR A 76 -19.36 15.38 30.67
CA THR A 76 -19.72 15.74 29.30
C THR A 76 -18.59 16.56 28.69
N LEU A 77 -17.85 15.92 27.80
CA LEU A 77 -16.75 16.56 27.09
C LEU A 77 -17.25 17.64 26.14
N THR A 78 -16.52 18.73 26.07
CA THR A 78 -16.72 19.74 25.02
C THR A 78 -16.44 19.16 23.63
N ALA A 79 -16.95 19.79 22.57
CA ALA A 79 -16.65 19.35 21.20
C ALA A 79 -15.13 19.33 20.92
N GLN A 80 -14.41 20.28 21.48
CA GLN A 80 -12.95 20.37 21.32
C GLN A 80 -12.23 19.21 22.04
N GLU A 81 -12.62 18.90 23.29
CA GLU A 81 -12.04 17.77 24.04
C GLU A 81 -12.34 16.43 23.37
N LYS A 82 -13.58 16.23 22.86
CA LYS A 82 -13.94 15.04 22.09
C LYS A 82 -13.05 14.90 20.85
N ALA A 83 -12.86 15.99 20.10
CA ALA A 83 -12.01 15.98 18.92
C ALA A 83 -10.53 15.67 19.26
N GLN A 84 -10.03 16.15 20.39
CA GLN A 84 -8.67 15.84 20.83
C GLN A 84 -8.52 14.36 21.23
N ILE A 85 -9.48 13.82 21.97
CA ILE A 85 -9.50 12.40 22.36
C ILE A 85 -9.56 11.52 21.12
N GLU A 86 -10.50 11.79 20.20
CA GLU A 86 -10.64 11.05 18.96
C GLU A 86 -9.35 11.09 18.10
N GLN A 87 -8.73 12.28 18.03
CA GLN A 87 -7.46 12.42 17.31
C GLN A 87 -6.34 11.60 17.98
N LYS A 88 -6.28 11.59 19.29
CA LYS A 88 -5.31 10.80 20.05
C LYS A 88 -5.54 9.29 19.83
N GLU A 89 -6.78 8.83 20.00
CA GLU A 89 -7.15 7.43 19.76
C GLU A 89 -6.83 6.97 18.34
N ARG A 90 -7.10 7.81 17.34
CA ARG A 90 -6.77 7.53 15.95
C ARG A 90 -5.26 7.37 15.76
N ARG A 91 -4.44 8.29 16.29
CA ARG A 91 -2.97 8.18 16.24
C ARG A 91 -2.47 6.91 16.93
N GLU A 92 -3.00 6.59 18.09
CA GLU A 92 -2.63 5.36 18.82
C GLU A 92 -3.03 4.09 18.04
N ALA A 93 -4.20 4.10 17.38
CA ALA A 93 -4.64 3.01 16.53
C ALA A 93 -3.75 2.86 15.29
N GLU A 94 -3.39 3.97 14.65
CA GLU A 94 -2.45 3.99 13.52
C GLU A 94 -1.06 3.47 13.92
N ASP A 95 -0.55 3.89 15.07
CA ASP A 95 0.74 3.43 15.60
C ASP A 95 0.73 1.93 15.94
N LYS A 96 -0.33 1.44 16.57
CA LYS A 96 -0.52 0.00 16.84
C LYS A 96 -0.59 -0.81 15.55
N SER A 97 -1.33 -0.30 14.56
CA SER A 97 -1.43 -0.95 13.25
C SER A 97 -0.06 -1.02 12.55
N ARG A 98 0.69 0.09 12.54
CA ARG A 98 2.03 0.15 11.96
C ARG A 98 2.99 -0.82 12.64
N GLN A 99 3.01 -0.86 13.98
CA GLN A 99 3.83 -1.81 14.74
C GLN A 99 3.45 -3.27 14.49
N ALA A 100 2.16 -3.57 14.37
CA ALA A 100 1.70 -4.92 14.05
C ALA A 100 2.14 -5.35 12.65
N GLU A 101 2.06 -4.44 11.68
CA GLU A 101 2.50 -4.67 10.31
C GLU A 101 4.02 -4.87 10.22
N GLU A 102 4.81 -4.04 10.95
CA GLU A 102 6.26 -4.21 11.02
C GLU A 102 6.63 -5.58 11.60
N LYS A 103 6.04 -5.97 12.73
CA LYS A 103 6.25 -7.30 13.33
C LYS A 103 5.85 -8.44 12.39
N ARG A 104 4.83 -8.24 11.57
CA ARG A 104 4.42 -9.23 10.57
C ARG A 104 5.47 -9.38 9.47
N ARG A 105 5.99 -8.24 8.96
CA ARG A 105 7.06 -8.23 7.96
C ARG A 105 8.34 -8.86 8.50
N ASP A 106 8.75 -8.51 9.71
CA ASP A 106 9.93 -9.08 10.36
C ASP A 106 9.83 -10.60 10.51
N ARG A 107 8.66 -11.11 10.93
CA ARG A 107 8.44 -12.56 11.02
C ARG A 107 8.49 -13.25 9.66
N ALA A 108 7.92 -12.62 8.63
CA ALA A 108 8.00 -13.14 7.27
C ALA A 108 9.44 -13.16 6.74
N LEU A 109 10.22 -12.11 7.04
CA LEU A 109 11.61 -12.00 6.64
C LEU A 109 12.48 -13.08 7.33
N LEU A 110 12.29 -13.28 8.64
CA LEU A 110 12.98 -14.34 9.39
C LEU A 110 12.59 -15.76 8.92
N ALA A 111 11.33 -15.97 8.59
CA ALA A 111 10.86 -17.25 8.06
C ALA A 111 11.47 -17.55 6.68
N ARG A 112 11.67 -16.52 5.85
CA ARG A 112 12.31 -16.64 4.54
C ARG A 112 13.82 -16.85 4.66
N TYR A 113 14.47 -16.11 5.56
CA TYR A 113 15.91 -16.08 5.75
C TYR A 113 16.31 -16.42 7.20
N PRO A 114 16.20 -17.69 7.59
CA PRO A 114 16.62 -18.12 8.93
C PRO A 114 18.12 -17.93 9.19
N THR A 115 18.93 -17.90 8.14
CA THR A 115 20.38 -17.68 8.22
C THR A 115 20.89 -16.76 7.11
N LYS A 116 22.05 -16.14 7.35
CA LYS A 116 22.76 -15.33 6.35
C LYS A 116 23.07 -16.13 5.08
N ALA A 117 23.44 -17.42 5.23
CA ALA A 117 23.78 -18.26 4.10
C ALA A 117 22.61 -18.43 3.10
N ILE A 118 21.40 -18.61 3.61
CA ILE A 118 20.18 -18.73 2.76
C ILE A 118 19.89 -17.40 2.05
N HIS A 119 20.04 -16.29 2.73
CA HIS A 119 19.87 -14.96 2.13
C HIS A 119 20.89 -14.71 1.01
N ASP A 120 22.19 -15.01 1.27
CA ASP A 120 23.25 -14.83 0.30
C ASP A 120 23.07 -15.75 -0.92
N GLN A 121 22.63 -16.99 -0.70
CA GLN A 121 22.32 -17.93 -1.77
C GLN A 121 21.20 -17.39 -2.68
N GLU A 122 20.09 -16.94 -2.12
CA GLU A 122 18.98 -16.40 -2.90
C GLU A 122 19.39 -15.14 -3.68
N ARG A 123 20.19 -14.25 -3.06
CA ARG A 123 20.80 -13.11 -3.75
C ARG A 123 21.62 -13.55 -4.96
N GLN A 124 22.49 -14.53 -4.77
CA GLN A 124 23.35 -15.05 -5.84
C GLN A 124 22.55 -15.69 -6.96
N GLU A 125 21.51 -16.45 -6.65
CA GLU A 125 20.62 -17.06 -7.63
C GLU A 125 19.90 -15.99 -8.46
N ALA A 126 19.33 -14.97 -7.80
CA ALA A 126 18.65 -13.86 -8.47
C ALA A 126 19.60 -13.07 -9.39
N LEU A 127 20.83 -12.78 -8.94
CA LEU A 127 21.84 -12.10 -9.74
C LEU A 127 22.28 -12.96 -10.94
N SER A 128 22.43 -14.27 -10.74
CA SER A 128 22.85 -15.19 -11.80
C SER A 128 21.83 -15.27 -12.94
N GLN A 129 20.53 -15.23 -12.63
CA GLN A 129 19.47 -15.20 -13.64
C GLN A 129 19.57 -13.96 -14.53
N ILE A 130 19.80 -12.78 -13.94
CA ILE A 130 19.98 -11.55 -14.72
C ILE A 130 21.28 -11.61 -15.53
N ALA A 131 22.36 -12.16 -14.97
CA ALA A 131 23.62 -12.30 -15.67
C ALA A 131 23.50 -13.18 -16.93
N VAL A 132 22.71 -14.26 -16.87
CA VAL A 132 22.42 -15.11 -18.05
C VAL A 132 21.70 -14.31 -19.15
N VAL A 133 20.73 -13.49 -18.76
CA VAL A 133 19.98 -12.63 -19.71
C VAL A 133 20.89 -11.60 -20.35
N ILE A 134 21.76 -10.94 -19.57
CA ILE A 134 22.73 -9.98 -20.08
C ILE A 134 23.71 -10.67 -21.06
N LYS A 135 24.21 -11.85 -20.70
CA LYS A 135 25.10 -12.63 -21.58
C LYS A 135 24.44 -12.96 -22.93
N ALA A 136 23.18 -13.37 -22.92
CA ALA A 136 22.45 -13.64 -24.15
C ALA A 136 22.28 -12.38 -25.02
N ALA A 137 21.96 -11.26 -24.39
CA ALA A 137 21.84 -9.96 -25.10
C ALA A 137 23.20 -9.46 -25.63
N THR A 138 24.30 -9.67 -24.91
CA THR A 138 25.66 -9.36 -25.35
C THR A 138 26.04 -10.19 -26.56
N ASN A 139 25.82 -11.52 -26.51
CA ASN A 139 26.07 -12.40 -27.66
C ASN A 139 25.28 -11.95 -28.91
N ARG A 140 24.02 -11.51 -28.72
CA ARG A 140 23.22 -10.97 -29.82
C ARG A 140 23.80 -9.65 -30.35
N THR A 141 24.29 -8.79 -29.47
CA THR A 141 24.96 -7.55 -29.86
C THR A 141 26.23 -7.83 -30.69
N ASP A 142 27.03 -8.81 -30.27
CA ASP A 142 28.23 -9.20 -31.00
C ASP A 142 27.90 -9.74 -32.41
N GLU A 143 26.81 -10.49 -32.54
CA GLU A 143 26.34 -10.95 -33.83
C GLU A 143 25.89 -9.78 -34.72
N LEU A 144 25.11 -8.84 -34.17
CA LEU A 144 24.70 -7.63 -34.90
C LEU A 144 25.91 -6.79 -35.36
N ILE A 145 26.98 -6.72 -34.54
CA ILE A 145 28.21 -6.05 -34.93
C ILE A 145 28.89 -6.76 -36.08
N ARG A 146 28.96 -8.09 -36.06
CA ARG A 146 29.49 -8.87 -37.21
C ARG A 146 28.67 -8.67 -38.48
N GLN A 147 27.33 -8.72 -38.35
CA GLN A 147 26.44 -8.42 -39.48
C GLN A 147 26.63 -7.01 -40.02
N ARG A 148 26.76 -6.04 -39.12
CA ARG A 148 27.01 -4.64 -39.50
C ARG A 148 28.29 -4.50 -40.32
N LYS A 149 29.35 -5.19 -39.94
CA LYS A 149 30.61 -5.14 -40.68
C LYS A 149 30.43 -5.62 -42.12
N LEU A 150 29.70 -6.72 -42.35
CA LEU A 150 29.40 -7.22 -43.69
C LEU A 150 28.57 -6.21 -44.49
N LEU A 151 27.59 -5.58 -43.90
CA LEU A 151 26.79 -4.53 -44.54
C LEU A 151 27.63 -3.28 -44.88
N ASP A 152 28.54 -2.93 -44.01
CA ASP A 152 29.46 -1.77 -44.26
C ASP A 152 30.45 -2.10 -45.41
N ASP A 153 30.94 -3.34 -45.49
CA ASP A 153 31.78 -3.79 -46.59
C ASP A 153 31.01 -3.73 -47.94
N GLU A 154 29.71 -4.11 -47.96
CA GLU A 154 28.87 -3.95 -49.16
C GLU A 154 28.59 -2.47 -49.48
N MET A 155 28.39 -1.63 -48.45
CA MET A 155 28.17 -0.19 -48.61
C MET A 155 29.40 0.57 -49.11
N GLU A 156 30.61 0.03 -48.95
CA GLU A 156 31.86 0.66 -49.42
C GLU A 156 31.83 0.96 -50.91
N PHE A 157 31.17 0.09 -51.75
CA PHE A 157 30.97 0.32 -53.19
C PHE A 157 30.19 1.61 -53.50
N TYR A 158 29.35 2.03 -52.55
CA TYR A 158 28.47 3.21 -52.67
C TYR A 158 28.95 4.42 -51.85
N LYS A 159 30.19 4.39 -51.34
CA LYS A 159 30.73 5.42 -50.46
C LYS A 159 30.68 6.83 -51.08
N LYS A 160 30.86 6.96 -52.39
CA LYS A 160 30.78 8.25 -53.07
C LYS A 160 29.37 8.82 -53.15
N ASP A 161 28.39 7.97 -53.22
CA ASP A 161 26.95 8.31 -53.30
C ASP A 161 26.10 7.24 -52.63
N PRO A 162 25.86 7.30 -51.31
CA PRO A 162 25.08 6.30 -50.58
C PRO A 162 23.61 6.14 -51.07
N THR A 163 23.10 7.15 -51.81
CA THR A 163 21.73 7.11 -52.32
C THR A 163 21.56 6.08 -53.45
N LYS A 164 22.65 5.75 -54.12
CA LYS A 164 22.70 4.73 -55.18
C LYS A 164 22.74 3.30 -54.66
N ALA A 165 22.95 3.10 -53.37
CA ALA A 165 22.89 1.78 -52.79
C ALA A 165 21.48 1.21 -52.95
N PRO A 166 21.36 -0.11 -53.21
CA PRO A 166 20.06 -0.77 -53.30
C PRO A 166 19.19 -0.54 -52.05
N ALA A 167 17.88 -0.38 -52.23
CA ALA A 167 16.96 -0.08 -51.16
C ALA A 167 16.96 -1.15 -50.05
N TYR A 168 17.20 -2.42 -50.39
CA TYR A 168 17.29 -3.49 -49.40
C TYR A 168 18.51 -3.33 -48.52
N LEU A 169 19.68 -2.96 -49.08
CA LEU A 169 20.92 -2.79 -48.31
C LEU A 169 20.79 -1.63 -47.32
N ARG A 170 20.25 -0.49 -47.77
CA ARG A 170 20.00 0.67 -46.89
C ARG A 170 19.07 0.32 -45.75
N ARG A 171 18.00 -0.45 -46.00
CA ARG A 171 17.09 -0.95 -44.93
C ARG A 171 17.80 -1.87 -43.95
N GLN A 172 18.61 -2.84 -44.45
CA GLN A 172 19.35 -3.75 -43.56
C GLN A 172 20.35 -3.00 -42.65
N VAL A 173 21.02 -1.99 -43.18
CA VAL A 173 21.92 -1.13 -42.41
C VAL A 173 21.15 -0.41 -41.30
N GLU A 174 20.00 0.16 -41.62
CA GLU A 174 19.14 0.87 -40.65
C GLU A 174 18.55 -0.08 -39.62
N GLU A 175 17.99 -1.23 -40.02
CA GLU A 175 17.42 -2.26 -39.14
C GLU A 175 18.50 -2.80 -38.18
N ASN A 176 19.72 -3.03 -38.67
CA ASN A 176 20.82 -3.47 -37.84
C ASN A 176 21.20 -2.39 -36.81
N ALA A 177 21.27 -1.13 -37.21
CA ALA A 177 21.58 -0.02 -36.29
C ALA A 177 20.50 0.10 -35.20
N GLN A 178 19.22 0.06 -35.57
CA GLN A 178 18.11 0.08 -34.62
C GLN A 178 18.17 -1.12 -33.67
N SER A 179 18.45 -2.31 -34.19
CA SER A 179 18.58 -3.52 -33.36
C SER A 179 19.72 -3.41 -32.36
N GLN A 180 20.86 -2.84 -32.73
CA GLN A 180 21.97 -2.60 -31.80
C GLN A 180 21.57 -1.62 -30.69
N VAL A 181 20.86 -0.55 -31.01
CA VAL A 181 20.38 0.43 -30.03
C VAL A 181 19.42 -0.25 -29.03
N VAL A 182 18.51 -1.06 -29.52
CA VAL A 182 17.56 -1.80 -28.67
C VAL A 182 18.29 -2.75 -27.72
N GLN A 183 19.27 -3.53 -28.23
CA GLN A 183 20.03 -4.44 -27.38
C GLN A 183 20.87 -3.69 -26.33
N LYS A 184 21.51 -2.61 -26.69
CA LYS A 184 22.29 -1.79 -25.76
C LYS A 184 21.41 -1.21 -24.64
N ARG A 185 20.26 -0.69 -25.00
CA ARG A 185 19.27 -0.19 -24.02
C ARG A 185 18.82 -1.31 -23.08
N PHE A 186 18.48 -2.47 -23.64
CA PHE A 186 18.06 -3.64 -22.84
C PHE A 186 19.14 -4.06 -21.82
N ILE A 187 20.43 -4.13 -22.22
CA ILE A 187 21.54 -4.43 -21.31
C ILE A 187 21.60 -3.39 -20.18
N THR A 188 21.52 -2.10 -20.51
CA THR A 188 21.56 -1.02 -19.51
C THR A 188 20.39 -1.12 -18.51
N GLU A 189 19.20 -1.52 -18.99
CA GLU A 189 18.02 -1.76 -18.12
C GLU A 189 18.27 -2.95 -17.17
N GLN A 190 18.86 -4.04 -17.66
CA GLN A 190 19.22 -5.20 -16.84
C GLN A 190 20.30 -4.86 -15.79
N GLU A 191 21.31 -4.08 -16.14
CA GLU A 191 22.32 -3.58 -15.20
C GLU A 191 21.71 -2.70 -14.12
N SER A 192 20.69 -1.91 -14.48
CA SER A 192 19.93 -1.12 -13.51
C SER A 192 19.12 -2.00 -12.56
N GLU A 193 18.59 -3.13 -13.06
CA GLU A 193 17.90 -4.12 -12.22
C GLU A 193 18.87 -4.79 -11.23
N ILE A 194 20.10 -5.14 -11.64
CA ILE A 194 21.14 -5.63 -10.73
C ILE A 194 21.38 -4.64 -9.60
N ARG A 195 21.50 -3.35 -9.90
CA ARG A 195 21.68 -2.31 -8.86
C ARG A 195 20.52 -2.26 -7.88
N ARG A 196 19.27 -2.26 -8.40
CA ARG A 196 18.06 -2.28 -7.54
C ARG A 196 17.98 -3.53 -6.68
N LEU A 197 18.30 -4.67 -7.26
CA LEU A 197 18.32 -5.96 -6.55
C LEU A 197 19.34 -5.92 -5.40
N ASN A 198 20.54 -5.44 -5.65
CA ASN A 198 21.58 -5.33 -4.62
C ASN A 198 21.16 -4.43 -3.47
N VAL A 199 20.61 -3.24 -3.76
CA VAL A 199 20.11 -2.32 -2.72
C VAL A 199 19.04 -3.01 -1.86
N ARG A 200 18.09 -3.71 -2.49
CA ARG A 200 17.04 -4.43 -1.75
C ARG A 200 17.62 -5.49 -0.83
N PHE A 201 18.53 -6.34 -1.32
CA PHE A 201 19.15 -7.37 -0.49
C PHE A 201 20.05 -6.79 0.63
N ASP A 202 20.71 -5.65 0.38
CA ASP A 202 21.48 -4.96 1.41
C ASP A 202 20.59 -4.40 2.52
N ASP A 203 19.45 -3.81 2.18
CA ASP A 203 18.43 -3.32 3.13
C ASP A 203 17.83 -4.48 3.96
N GLU A 204 17.46 -5.58 3.28
CA GLU A 204 16.96 -6.80 3.93
C GLU A 204 18.01 -7.37 4.89
N LEU A 205 19.27 -7.45 4.48
CA LEU A 205 20.36 -7.95 5.31
C LEU A 205 20.58 -7.08 6.56
N GLY A 206 20.52 -5.75 6.38
CA GLY A 206 20.63 -4.83 7.52
C GLY A 206 19.54 -5.07 8.57
N ARG A 207 18.29 -5.31 8.14
CA ARG A 207 17.19 -5.65 9.06
C ARG A 207 17.37 -7.03 9.67
N LEU A 208 17.77 -8.03 8.88
CA LEU A 208 18.01 -9.41 9.35
C LEU A 208 19.08 -9.48 10.42
N HIS A 209 20.17 -8.72 10.31
CA HIS A 209 21.20 -8.67 11.35
C HIS A 209 20.63 -8.24 12.71
N GLN A 210 19.77 -7.24 12.73
CA GLN A 210 19.09 -6.80 13.95
C GLN A 210 18.20 -7.91 14.52
N LEU A 211 17.42 -8.56 13.66
CA LEU A 211 16.46 -9.59 14.06
C LEU A 211 17.18 -10.86 14.58
N TRP A 212 18.23 -11.33 13.92
CA TRP A 212 19.00 -12.49 14.37
C TRP A 212 19.67 -12.24 15.71
N THR A 213 20.20 -11.02 15.94
CA THR A 213 20.80 -10.68 17.24
C THR A 213 19.79 -10.63 18.38
N MET A 214 18.51 -10.29 18.09
CA MET A 214 17.45 -10.31 19.09
C MET A 214 17.03 -11.74 19.50
N ILE A 215 17.11 -12.69 18.57
CA ILE A 215 16.71 -14.10 18.80
C ILE A 215 17.83 -14.89 19.49
N SER A 216 19.09 -14.52 19.28
CA SER A 216 20.23 -15.20 19.86
C SER A 216 20.54 -14.85 21.32
N LYS A 217 19.79 -13.88 21.90
CA LYS A 217 19.82 -13.50 23.33
C LYS A 217 18.76 -14.22 24.14
#